data_08b8308daccf5c8ff79a208c15bcc385
#
_entry.id   08b8308daccf5c8ff79a208c15bcc385
#
_cell.length_a   1.000
_cell.length_b   1.000
_cell.length_c   1.000
_cell.angle_alpha   90.00
_cell.angle_beta   90.00
_cell.angle_gamma   90.00
#
_symmetry.space_group_name_H-M   'P 1'
#
loop_
_entity.id
_entity.type
_entity.pdbx_description
1 polymer ?
#
loop_
_entity_poly.entity_id
_entity_poly.type
_entity_poly.pdbx_seq_one_letter_code
_entity_poly.pdbx_strand_id
1 'polypeptide(L)'
;TVMAAPGLDGCSWFAALSLGVSLLKCLFMDAYHSTDFEVHRNWLAVTHSLPVSRWYHENTSEWTLDYPPLFAWFEFGLSHVAQHFDRNMLVVENLNYASPATVLFQRLSVVFTDLVFIFAVRECCRCVQEQKGPRDVLSRPSFVLAVLLLWNFGLLIVDHGFPVCVEQSRHLQGALLFAILLNLKHIYLYVAPAYGIYLLRSYCFTQDHKDGSVNWRSFSPLRLLALGAIVVSVCALSFGPFIAMGQLPQVLSRLFPFKRGLCHAYWAPNIWALYNMLDKVLAVLGVRLKLLEEAELPRASMTGGLVQEFQHSVLPSVSPSVTLVCTLLSILPAVASIWRRPRGARGFLRCLLLCALASFMFGWHVHEKAVLIAILPLSILAVESREDAGIFLVLTTTGHYSLFPLIFTPAELPIKVVLMLLFVIFSGQGSLLRPLESVYLAGLVAVAIACEIVFPLSPWQQRLPFLPLLATSVYCSVGVSYSFLRLYASLLRQDEKPKQL
;
A
#
# COMPACT_ATOMS: atom_id res chain seq x y z
N THR A 1 -13.89 31.64 23.91
CA THR A 1 -15.28 31.34 23.47
C THR A 1 -15.18 30.61 22.14
N VAL A 2 -15.14 29.26 22.19
CA VAL A 2 -15.19 28.41 21.00
C VAL A 2 -16.64 28.41 20.55
N MET A 3 -16.92 28.93 19.36
CA MET A 3 -18.22 28.83 18.74
C MET A 3 -18.62 27.35 18.65
N ALA A 4 -19.65 26.95 19.37
CA ALA A 4 -20.29 25.65 19.19
C ALA A 4 -20.87 25.60 17.77
N ALA A 5 -20.30 24.80 16.91
CA ALA A 5 -20.90 24.48 15.63
C ALA A 5 -22.25 23.79 15.87
N PRO A 6 -23.31 24.07 15.07
CA PRO A 6 -24.60 23.46 15.22
C PRO A 6 -24.47 21.94 15.21
N GLY A 7 -25.16 21.27 16.13
CA GLY A 7 -25.14 19.81 16.27
C GLY A 7 -25.67 19.14 15.01
N LEU A 8 -24.78 18.87 14.08
CA LEU A 8 -25.04 17.98 12.98
C LEU A 8 -25.08 16.57 13.56
N ASP A 9 -26.21 15.90 13.44
CA ASP A 9 -26.39 14.51 13.83
C ASP A 9 -25.27 13.66 13.24
N GLY A 10 -24.77 12.66 14.01
CA GLY A 10 -23.57 11.90 13.66
C GLY A 10 -23.56 11.26 12.26
N CYS A 11 -24.70 11.23 11.57
CA CYS A 11 -24.87 10.77 10.19
C CYS A 11 -24.53 11.87 9.15
N SER A 12 -24.78 13.14 9.48
CA SER A 12 -24.67 14.24 8.52
C SER A 12 -23.21 14.67 8.23
N TRP A 13 -22.32 14.69 9.24
CA TRP A 13 -20.91 15.06 9.00
C TRP A 13 -20.16 13.99 8.19
N PHE A 14 -20.45 12.68 8.41
CA PHE A 14 -19.82 11.61 7.65
C PHE A 14 -20.27 11.65 6.18
N ALA A 15 -21.55 11.87 5.92
CA ALA A 15 -22.08 12.05 4.57
C ALA A 15 -21.46 13.28 3.88
N ALA A 16 -21.27 14.39 4.60
CA ALA A 16 -20.63 15.59 4.07
C ALA A 16 -19.16 15.34 3.70
N LEU A 17 -18.39 14.62 4.54
CA LEU A 17 -17.01 14.25 4.23
C LEU A 17 -16.93 13.33 3.01
N SER A 18 -17.81 12.30 2.95
CA SER A 18 -17.85 11.36 1.85
C SER A 18 -18.24 12.03 0.53
N LEU A 19 -19.27 12.89 0.56
CA LEU A 19 -19.67 13.66 -0.62
C LEU A 19 -18.56 14.63 -1.06
N GLY A 20 -17.92 15.31 -0.10
CA GLY A 20 -16.84 16.25 -0.38
C GLY A 20 -15.67 15.59 -1.10
N VAL A 21 -15.23 14.40 -0.66
CA VAL A 21 -14.13 13.68 -1.34
C VAL A 21 -14.55 13.17 -2.71
N SER A 22 -15.78 12.68 -2.86
CA SER A 22 -16.29 12.23 -4.17
C SER A 22 -16.40 13.40 -5.17
N LEU A 23 -16.87 14.57 -4.73
CA LEU A 23 -16.92 15.77 -5.56
C LEU A 23 -15.51 16.25 -5.93
N LEU A 24 -14.55 16.19 -4.99
CA LEU A 24 -13.16 16.53 -5.26
C LEU A 24 -12.57 15.61 -6.33
N LYS A 25 -12.80 14.30 -6.25
CA LYS A 25 -12.40 13.35 -7.30
C LYS A 25 -13.05 13.67 -8.65
N CYS A 26 -14.32 14.08 -8.66
CA CYS A 26 -14.97 14.52 -9.89
C CYS A 26 -14.32 15.78 -10.50
N LEU A 27 -13.83 16.73 -9.69
CA LEU A 27 -13.10 17.89 -10.19
C LEU A 27 -11.75 17.53 -10.82
N PHE A 28 -11.16 16.39 -10.45
CA PHE A 28 -9.90 15.90 -11.00
C PHE A 28 -10.07 14.94 -12.19
N MET A 29 -11.26 14.81 -12.76
CA MET A 29 -11.48 13.90 -13.90
C MET A 29 -10.61 14.23 -15.10
N ASP A 30 -10.35 15.50 -15.37
CA ASP A 30 -9.50 15.97 -16.48
C ASP A 30 -8.02 16.10 -16.11
N ALA A 31 -7.64 15.75 -14.86
CA ALA A 31 -6.26 15.78 -14.42
C ALA A 31 -5.43 14.69 -15.11
N TYR A 32 -4.11 14.83 -15.03
CA TYR A 32 -3.16 13.86 -15.54
C TYR A 32 -3.55 12.42 -15.17
N HIS A 33 -3.42 11.52 -16.12
CA HIS A 33 -3.55 10.08 -15.92
C HIS A 33 -2.19 9.38 -16.07
N SER A 34 -1.89 8.51 -15.12
CA SER A 34 -0.66 7.70 -15.14
C SER A 34 -0.76 6.58 -16.18
N THR A 35 0.33 5.85 -16.37
CA THR A 35 0.38 4.62 -17.18
C THR A 35 -0.70 3.61 -16.78
N ASP A 36 -1.13 3.59 -15.51
CA ASP A 36 -2.20 2.71 -15.03
C ASP A 36 -3.51 2.89 -15.80
N PHE A 37 -3.76 4.09 -16.36
CA PHE A 37 -4.92 4.34 -17.19
C PHE A 37 -4.93 3.46 -18.46
N GLU A 38 -3.81 3.38 -19.17
CA GLU A 38 -3.69 2.51 -20.34
C GLU A 38 -3.64 1.04 -19.94
N VAL A 39 -3.02 0.70 -18.83
CA VAL A 39 -3.01 -0.66 -18.29
C VAL A 39 -4.44 -1.19 -18.15
N HIS A 40 -5.31 -0.48 -17.43
CA HIS A 40 -6.71 -0.90 -17.25
C HIS A 40 -7.53 -0.81 -18.51
N ARG A 41 -7.32 0.20 -19.38
CA ARG A 41 -7.97 0.25 -20.70
C ARG A 41 -7.63 -1.00 -21.52
N ASN A 42 -6.35 -1.39 -21.56
CA ASN A 42 -5.93 -2.56 -22.31
C ASN A 42 -6.52 -3.84 -21.71
N TRP A 43 -6.58 -3.98 -20.38
CA TRP A 43 -7.17 -5.15 -19.75
C TRP A 43 -8.68 -5.27 -20.00
N LEU A 44 -9.41 -4.15 -20.01
CA LEU A 44 -10.81 -4.10 -20.47
C LEU A 44 -10.93 -4.61 -21.90
N ALA A 45 -10.05 -4.16 -22.80
CA ALA A 45 -10.06 -4.57 -24.20
C ALA A 45 -9.74 -6.07 -24.36
N VAL A 46 -8.71 -6.56 -23.69
CA VAL A 46 -8.30 -7.97 -23.71
C VAL A 46 -9.42 -8.88 -23.19
N THR A 47 -10.01 -8.52 -22.05
CA THR A 47 -11.06 -9.36 -21.44
C THR A 47 -12.37 -9.32 -22.22
N HIS A 48 -12.69 -8.21 -22.91
CA HIS A 48 -13.88 -8.07 -23.74
C HIS A 48 -13.76 -8.79 -25.08
N SER A 49 -12.66 -8.56 -25.79
CA SER A 49 -12.53 -8.89 -27.21
C SER A 49 -11.89 -10.25 -27.47
N LEU A 50 -11.18 -10.81 -26.48
CA LEU A 50 -10.50 -12.09 -26.66
C LEU A 50 -11.16 -13.21 -25.84
N PRO A 51 -11.05 -14.48 -26.32
CA PRO A 51 -11.50 -15.62 -25.55
C PRO A 51 -10.67 -15.77 -24.27
N VAL A 52 -11.26 -16.30 -23.20
CA VAL A 52 -10.64 -16.49 -21.86
C VAL A 52 -9.27 -17.17 -21.95
N SER A 53 -9.11 -18.12 -22.88
CA SER A 53 -7.86 -18.84 -23.10
C SER A 53 -6.70 -17.95 -23.60
N ARG A 54 -6.98 -16.74 -24.05
CA ARG A 54 -5.95 -15.80 -24.52
C ARG A 54 -5.61 -14.68 -23.52
N TRP A 55 -6.40 -14.47 -22.49
CA TRP A 55 -6.23 -13.32 -21.60
C TRP A 55 -4.81 -13.16 -21.03
N TYR A 56 -4.19 -14.24 -20.57
CA TYR A 56 -2.83 -14.20 -20.01
C TYR A 56 -1.72 -14.47 -21.04
N HIS A 57 -2.08 -14.75 -22.30
CA HIS A 57 -1.14 -14.93 -23.40
C HIS A 57 -0.97 -13.66 -24.21
N GLU A 58 -1.94 -12.75 -24.13
CA GLU A 58 -1.92 -11.50 -24.91
C GLU A 58 -0.71 -10.63 -24.50
N ASN A 59 -0.03 -10.07 -25.51
CA ASN A 59 1.18 -9.27 -25.36
C ASN A 59 1.32 -8.14 -26.39
N THR A 60 0.21 -7.72 -26.99
CA THR A 60 0.18 -6.55 -27.89
C THR A 60 0.63 -5.28 -27.15
N SER A 61 0.20 -5.14 -25.89
CA SER A 61 0.71 -4.09 -25.00
C SER A 61 1.89 -4.61 -24.16
N GLU A 62 2.84 -3.73 -23.87
CA GLU A 62 3.89 -4.00 -22.86
C GLU A 62 3.30 -4.21 -21.44
N TRP A 63 2.09 -3.70 -21.20
CA TRP A 63 1.34 -3.83 -19.94
C TRP A 63 0.38 -5.02 -19.99
N THR A 64 0.96 -6.21 -19.96
CA THR A 64 0.19 -7.47 -19.99
C THR A 64 -0.63 -7.65 -18.72
N LEU A 65 -1.70 -8.47 -18.80
CA LEU A 65 -2.54 -8.79 -17.65
C LEU A 65 -1.71 -9.55 -16.58
N ASP A 66 -1.46 -8.91 -15.44
CA ASP A 66 -0.65 -9.43 -14.36
C ASP A 66 -1.37 -9.43 -12.98
N TYR A 67 -2.70 -9.26 -12.97
CA TYR A 67 -3.52 -9.43 -11.78
C TYR A 67 -4.18 -10.83 -11.74
N PRO A 68 -4.59 -11.30 -10.55
CA PRO A 68 -5.26 -12.59 -10.42
C PRO A 68 -6.54 -12.71 -11.24
N PRO A 69 -6.95 -13.94 -11.64
CA PRO A 69 -8.09 -14.13 -12.54
C PRO A 69 -9.41 -13.56 -12.06
N LEU A 70 -9.66 -13.47 -10.75
CA LEU A 70 -10.89 -12.84 -10.24
C LEU A 70 -10.98 -11.36 -10.65
N PHE A 71 -9.84 -10.66 -10.71
CA PHE A 71 -9.80 -9.29 -11.22
C PHE A 71 -10.06 -9.24 -12.74
N ALA A 72 -9.53 -10.19 -13.50
CA ALA A 72 -9.81 -10.29 -14.94
C ALA A 72 -11.30 -10.52 -15.20
N TRP A 73 -11.98 -11.32 -14.39
CA TRP A 73 -13.44 -11.46 -14.45
C TRP A 73 -14.18 -10.18 -14.08
N PHE A 74 -13.68 -9.41 -13.12
CA PHE A 74 -14.21 -8.09 -12.81
C PHE A 74 -14.07 -7.14 -14.01
N GLU A 75 -12.89 -7.06 -14.63
CA GLU A 75 -12.65 -6.27 -15.86
C GLU A 75 -13.56 -6.74 -17.01
N PHE A 76 -13.74 -8.04 -17.18
CA PHE A 76 -14.70 -8.58 -18.15
C PHE A 76 -16.13 -8.09 -17.90
N GLY A 77 -16.60 -8.15 -16.66
CA GLY A 77 -17.92 -7.59 -16.29
C GLY A 77 -18.01 -6.10 -16.56
N LEU A 78 -16.98 -5.34 -16.18
CA LEU A 78 -16.91 -3.89 -16.38
C LEU A 78 -16.85 -3.49 -17.86
N SER A 79 -16.21 -4.29 -18.71
CA SER A 79 -16.10 -4.05 -20.14
C SER A 79 -17.46 -4.03 -20.85
N HIS A 80 -18.44 -4.79 -20.35
CA HIS A 80 -19.80 -4.77 -20.88
C HIS A 80 -20.55 -3.46 -20.58
N VAL A 81 -20.13 -2.74 -19.54
CA VAL A 81 -20.61 -1.38 -19.29
C VAL A 81 -19.84 -0.38 -20.15
N ALA A 82 -18.53 -0.56 -20.26
CA ALA A 82 -17.62 0.29 -21.04
C ALA A 82 -18.05 0.43 -22.52
N GLN A 83 -18.54 -0.63 -23.13
CA GLN A 83 -19.00 -0.62 -24.53
C GLN A 83 -20.11 0.41 -24.82
N HIS A 84 -20.86 0.84 -23.80
CA HIS A 84 -21.92 1.83 -23.94
C HIS A 84 -21.38 3.27 -23.88
N PHE A 85 -20.15 3.45 -23.42
CA PHE A 85 -19.46 4.73 -23.39
C PHE A 85 -18.63 4.94 -24.66
N ASP A 86 -17.75 3.97 -24.98
CA ASP A 86 -16.91 4.03 -26.16
C ASP A 86 -16.43 2.63 -26.55
N ARG A 87 -16.87 2.13 -27.70
CA ARG A 87 -16.46 0.81 -28.18
C ARG A 87 -14.99 0.75 -28.63
N ASN A 88 -14.43 1.89 -29.04
CA ASN A 88 -13.05 1.92 -29.53
C ASN A 88 -12.02 1.69 -28.41
N MET A 89 -12.39 1.95 -27.13
CA MET A 89 -11.52 1.63 -26.00
C MET A 89 -11.34 0.12 -25.80
N LEU A 90 -12.24 -0.70 -26.33
CA LEU A 90 -12.24 -2.15 -26.20
C LEU A 90 -11.53 -2.87 -27.38
N VAL A 91 -10.91 -2.11 -28.28
CA VAL A 91 -10.07 -2.64 -29.35
C VAL A 91 -8.65 -2.82 -28.81
N VAL A 92 -8.12 -4.05 -28.87
CA VAL A 92 -6.82 -4.41 -28.27
C VAL A 92 -5.67 -3.63 -28.90
N GLU A 93 -5.72 -3.44 -30.22
CA GLU A 93 -4.71 -2.76 -31.02
C GLU A 93 -4.67 -1.23 -30.81
N ASN A 94 -5.73 -0.64 -30.22
CA ASN A 94 -5.79 0.80 -29.95
C ASN A 94 -5.00 1.18 -28.70
N LEU A 95 -3.68 1.05 -28.76
CA LEU A 95 -2.81 1.39 -27.64
C LEU A 95 -2.83 2.90 -27.35
N ASN A 96 -2.78 3.24 -26.06
CA ASN A 96 -2.82 4.62 -25.56
C ASN A 96 -4.08 5.40 -25.97
N TYR A 97 -5.19 4.70 -26.17
CA TYR A 97 -6.45 5.31 -26.54
C TYR A 97 -7.12 6.02 -25.36
N ALA A 98 -7.32 7.31 -25.47
CA ALA A 98 -7.83 8.18 -24.40
C ALA A 98 -8.85 9.20 -24.93
N SER A 99 -10.00 8.73 -25.42
CA SER A 99 -11.11 9.63 -25.74
C SER A 99 -11.72 10.24 -24.45
N PRO A 100 -12.41 11.39 -24.54
CA PRO A 100 -13.10 11.95 -23.38
C PRO A 100 -14.09 10.97 -22.73
N ALA A 101 -14.77 10.14 -23.52
CA ALA A 101 -15.69 9.12 -23.03
C ALA A 101 -14.95 7.98 -22.30
N THR A 102 -13.78 7.56 -22.79
CA THR A 102 -12.92 6.57 -22.12
C THR A 102 -12.41 7.10 -20.79
N VAL A 103 -11.94 8.35 -20.74
CA VAL A 103 -11.48 9.00 -19.50
C VAL A 103 -12.63 9.07 -18.50
N LEU A 104 -13.77 9.57 -18.92
CA LEU A 104 -14.97 9.67 -18.09
C LEU A 104 -15.37 8.30 -17.52
N PHE A 105 -15.42 7.26 -18.34
CA PHE A 105 -15.77 5.91 -17.91
C PHE A 105 -14.82 5.38 -16.83
N GLN A 106 -13.52 5.41 -17.07
CA GLN A 106 -12.55 4.88 -16.14
C GLN A 106 -12.56 5.66 -14.81
N ARG A 107 -12.66 6.99 -14.85
CA ARG A 107 -12.76 7.82 -13.63
C ARG A 107 -14.04 7.55 -12.86
N LEU A 108 -15.18 7.45 -13.54
CA LEU A 108 -16.46 7.13 -12.89
C LEU A 108 -16.46 5.72 -12.28
N SER A 109 -15.84 4.73 -12.92
CA SER A 109 -15.76 3.37 -12.39
C SER A 109 -15.00 3.35 -11.05
N VAL A 110 -13.92 4.12 -10.93
CA VAL A 110 -13.17 4.28 -9.66
C VAL A 110 -14.03 4.99 -8.61
N VAL A 111 -14.66 6.12 -8.92
CA VAL A 111 -15.54 6.85 -7.99
C VAL A 111 -16.70 5.96 -7.52
N PHE A 112 -17.23 5.10 -8.41
CA PHE A 112 -18.28 4.15 -8.03
C PHE A 112 -17.77 3.07 -7.06
N THR A 113 -16.58 2.52 -7.29
CA THR A 113 -15.98 1.52 -6.37
C THR A 113 -15.62 2.12 -5.02
N ASP A 114 -15.39 3.44 -4.92
CA ASP A 114 -15.19 4.13 -3.64
C ASP A 114 -16.38 3.97 -2.67
N LEU A 115 -17.58 3.69 -3.15
CA LEU A 115 -18.74 3.42 -2.26
C LEU A 115 -18.44 2.26 -1.29
N VAL A 116 -17.71 1.24 -1.74
CA VAL A 116 -17.31 0.11 -0.90
C VAL A 116 -16.32 0.58 0.17
N PHE A 117 -15.38 1.45 -0.20
CA PHE A 117 -14.41 2.03 0.72
C PHE A 117 -15.09 2.95 1.75
N ILE A 118 -15.98 3.82 1.31
CA ILE A 118 -16.77 4.72 2.20
C ILE A 118 -17.56 3.88 3.22
N PHE A 119 -18.18 2.79 2.78
CA PHE A 119 -18.88 1.87 3.67
C PHE A 119 -17.91 1.25 4.70
N ALA A 120 -16.76 0.77 4.28
CA ALA A 120 -15.74 0.21 5.17
C ALA A 120 -15.25 1.23 6.21
N VAL A 121 -14.97 2.47 5.79
CA VAL A 121 -14.58 3.56 6.70
C VAL A 121 -15.68 3.86 7.71
N ARG A 122 -16.94 3.86 7.30
CA ARG A 122 -18.08 4.05 8.21
C ARG A 122 -18.12 2.98 9.29
N GLU A 123 -17.93 1.72 8.92
CA GLU A 123 -17.89 0.62 9.90
C GLU A 123 -16.70 0.75 10.85
N CYS A 124 -15.50 1.11 10.35
CA CYS A 124 -14.34 1.40 11.21
C CYS A 124 -14.64 2.54 12.21
N CYS A 125 -15.29 3.61 11.77
CA CYS A 125 -15.67 4.72 12.64
C CYS A 125 -16.66 4.29 13.72
N ARG A 126 -17.62 3.42 13.40
CA ARG A 126 -18.56 2.83 14.37
C ARG A 126 -17.85 2.02 15.42
N CYS A 127 -16.93 1.12 14.99
CA CYS A 127 -16.15 0.31 15.90
C CYS A 127 -15.32 1.16 16.88
N VAL A 128 -14.70 2.24 16.40
CA VAL A 128 -13.94 3.17 17.25
C VAL A 128 -14.88 3.91 18.23
N GLN A 129 -16.12 4.23 17.83
CA GLN A 129 -17.11 4.87 18.72
C GLN A 129 -17.58 3.95 19.85
N GLU A 130 -17.76 2.67 19.58
CA GLU A 130 -18.29 1.67 20.52
C GLU A 130 -17.26 1.29 21.59
N GLN A 131 -15.98 1.52 21.36
CA GLN A 131 -14.93 1.23 22.33
C GLN A 131 -15.01 2.16 23.54
N LYS A 132 -15.36 1.59 24.71
CA LYS A 132 -15.38 2.28 26.00
C LYS A 132 -13.98 2.23 26.64
N GLY A 133 -13.22 3.31 26.56
CA GLY A 133 -11.91 3.43 27.21
C GLY A 133 -11.51 4.88 27.43
N PRO A 134 -10.54 5.18 28.33
CA PRO A 134 -10.03 6.53 28.47
C PRO A 134 -9.42 6.99 27.14
N ARG A 135 -10.00 8.05 26.58
CA ARG A 135 -9.60 8.63 25.29
C ARG A 135 -8.69 9.82 25.54
N ASP A 136 -7.41 9.54 25.75
CA ASP A 136 -6.43 10.58 26.09
C ASP A 136 -5.93 11.40 24.90
N VAL A 137 -6.26 10.99 23.66
CA VAL A 137 -5.59 11.54 22.46
C VAL A 137 -6.46 12.57 21.72
N LEU A 138 -7.74 12.28 21.54
CA LEU A 138 -8.61 13.09 20.66
C LEU A 138 -10.02 13.26 21.23
N SER A 139 -10.59 14.45 21.09
CA SER A 139 -11.98 14.74 21.49
C SER A 139 -13.02 14.06 20.56
N ARG A 140 -12.67 13.78 19.31
CA ARG A 140 -13.57 13.15 18.29
C ARG A 140 -12.83 12.15 17.43
N PRO A 141 -12.44 10.96 17.97
CA PRO A 141 -11.58 10.02 17.24
C PRO A 141 -12.19 9.49 15.94
N SER A 142 -13.51 9.25 15.91
CA SER A 142 -14.19 8.77 14.69
C SER A 142 -14.19 9.80 13.57
N PHE A 143 -14.36 11.09 13.89
CA PHE A 143 -14.27 12.17 12.90
C PHE A 143 -12.84 12.27 12.33
N VAL A 144 -11.84 12.26 13.21
CA VAL A 144 -10.43 12.31 12.80
C VAL A 144 -10.11 11.10 11.93
N LEU A 145 -10.53 9.88 12.34
CA LEU A 145 -10.33 8.67 11.55
C LEU A 145 -10.97 8.76 10.16
N ALA A 146 -12.22 9.26 10.08
CA ALA A 146 -12.88 9.44 8.80
C ALA A 146 -12.11 10.39 7.87
N VAL A 147 -11.57 11.50 8.40
CA VAL A 147 -10.74 12.41 7.63
C VAL A 147 -9.43 11.73 7.21
N LEU A 148 -8.73 11.05 8.11
CA LEU A 148 -7.47 10.37 7.80
C LEU A 148 -7.61 9.28 6.72
N LEU A 149 -8.77 8.62 6.64
CA LEU A 149 -9.03 7.59 5.66
C LEU A 149 -9.65 8.14 4.37
N LEU A 150 -10.77 8.88 4.44
CA LEU A 150 -11.48 9.37 3.25
C LEU A 150 -10.69 10.44 2.50
N TRP A 151 -10.01 11.34 3.23
CA TRP A 151 -9.20 12.43 2.67
C TRP A 151 -7.72 12.09 2.68
N ASN A 152 -7.38 10.79 2.70
CA ASN A 152 -5.99 10.35 2.59
C ASN A 152 -5.40 10.82 1.27
N PHE A 153 -4.33 11.61 1.37
CA PHE A 153 -3.68 12.21 0.20
C PHE A 153 -3.23 11.16 -0.82
N GLY A 154 -2.64 10.05 -0.36
CA GLY A 154 -2.18 8.98 -1.24
C GLY A 154 -3.34 8.30 -1.98
N LEU A 155 -4.51 8.11 -1.33
CA LEU A 155 -5.68 7.52 -1.97
C LEU A 155 -6.35 8.46 -2.97
N LEU A 156 -6.28 9.78 -2.74
CA LEU A 156 -6.76 10.79 -3.70
C LEU A 156 -5.97 10.77 -5.01
N ILE A 157 -4.65 10.44 -4.91
CA ILE A 157 -3.74 10.43 -6.05
C ILE A 157 -3.70 9.06 -6.74
N VAL A 158 -3.80 7.95 -5.98
CA VAL A 158 -3.44 6.60 -6.43
C VAL A 158 -4.66 5.72 -6.68
N ASP A 159 -5.86 6.13 -6.27
CA ASP A 159 -7.14 5.45 -6.49
C ASP A 159 -7.14 3.93 -6.19
N HIS A 160 -6.85 3.53 -4.94
CA HIS A 160 -7.01 2.14 -4.51
C HIS A 160 -7.63 2.08 -3.12
N GLY A 161 -8.90 1.64 -3.05
CA GLY A 161 -9.62 1.43 -1.80
C GLY A 161 -9.30 0.09 -1.13
N PHE A 162 -9.34 0.07 0.20
CA PHE A 162 -9.08 -1.11 1.02
C PHE A 162 -10.25 -1.38 1.97
N PRO A 163 -10.88 -2.56 2.02
CA PRO A 163 -11.85 -2.89 3.05
C PRO A 163 -11.20 -3.53 4.28
N VAL A 164 -11.41 -2.96 5.46
CA VAL A 164 -11.02 -3.54 6.75
C VAL A 164 -12.27 -3.94 7.53
N CYS A 165 -12.57 -5.24 7.59
CA CYS A 165 -13.70 -5.79 8.34
C CYS A 165 -13.26 -6.91 9.27
N VAL A 166 -12.70 -6.59 10.46
CA VAL A 166 -12.22 -7.63 11.40
C VAL A 166 -12.80 -7.50 12.82
N GLU A 167 -13.54 -6.44 13.14
CA GLU A 167 -13.79 -6.09 14.55
C GLU A 167 -14.96 -6.80 15.24
N GLN A 168 -15.85 -7.50 14.53
CA GLN A 168 -17.10 -8.04 15.13
C GLN A 168 -17.13 -9.56 15.31
N SER A 169 -16.02 -10.26 15.63
CA SER A 169 -16.02 -11.73 15.81
C SER A 169 -16.58 -12.52 14.60
N ARG A 170 -16.64 -11.91 13.41
CA ARG A 170 -17.15 -12.52 12.18
C ARG A 170 -16.00 -13.12 11.37
N HIS A 171 -15.29 -14.06 11.99
CA HIS A 171 -14.07 -14.64 11.45
C HIS A 171 -14.22 -15.23 10.04
N LEU A 172 -15.34 -15.93 9.75
CA LEU A 172 -15.59 -16.50 8.43
C LEU A 172 -15.83 -15.45 7.36
N GLN A 173 -16.54 -14.35 7.70
CA GLN A 173 -16.73 -13.23 6.77
C GLN A 173 -15.41 -12.52 6.50
N GLY A 174 -14.60 -12.31 7.55
CA GLY A 174 -13.25 -11.73 7.39
C GLY A 174 -12.35 -12.60 6.50
N ALA A 175 -12.39 -13.93 6.67
CA ALA A 175 -11.67 -14.88 5.83
C ALA A 175 -12.15 -14.83 4.36
N LEU A 176 -13.47 -14.78 4.13
CA LEU A 176 -14.05 -14.69 2.79
C LEU A 176 -13.64 -13.39 2.10
N LEU A 177 -13.81 -12.25 2.77
CA LEU A 177 -13.44 -10.95 2.21
C LEU A 177 -11.95 -10.86 1.92
N PHE A 178 -11.11 -11.40 2.81
CA PHE A 178 -9.66 -11.43 2.56
C PHE A 178 -9.29 -12.36 1.39
N ALA A 179 -9.92 -13.53 1.27
CA ALA A 179 -9.69 -14.44 0.15
C ALA A 179 -10.11 -13.79 -1.19
N ILE A 180 -11.24 -13.08 -1.22
CA ILE A 180 -11.67 -12.30 -2.40
C ILE A 180 -10.63 -11.21 -2.71
N LEU A 181 -10.23 -10.42 -1.72
CA LEU A 181 -9.27 -9.35 -1.87
C LEU A 181 -7.93 -9.85 -2.42
N LEU A 182 -7.42 -10.96 -1.91
CA LEU A 182 -6.18 -11.59 -2.38
C LEU A 182 -6.30 -12.06 -3.83
N ASN A 183 -7.48 -12.53 -4.25
CA ASN A 183 -7.77 -12.94 -5.62
C ASN A 183 -8.11 -11.77 -6.56
N LEU A 184 -8.38 -10.59 -6.03
CA LEU A 184 -8.47 -9.36 -6.83
C LEU A 184 -7.08 -8.77 -7.07
N LYS A 185 -6.22 -8.75 -6.04
CA LYS A 185 -4.86 -8.20 -6.14
C LYS A 185 -3.88 -8.96 -5.27
N HIS A 186 -2.91 -9.61 -5.89
CA HIS A 186 -1.95 -10.49 -5.20
C HIS A 186 -0.99 -9.77 -4.24
N ILE A 187 -0.87 -8.42 -4.30
CA ILE A 187 -0.07 -7.64 -3.35
C ILE A 187 -0.52 -7.83 -1.88
N TYR A 188 -1.80 -8.19 -1.67
CA TYR A 188 -2.31 -8.49 -0.32
C TYR A 188 -1.73 -9.78 0.29
N LEU A 189 -0.93 -10.52 -0.47
CA LEU A 189 -0.07 -11.57 0.07
C LEU A 189 0.87 -11.04 1.17
N TYR A 190 1.23 -9.75 1.12
CA TYR A 190 2.04 -9.08 2.14
C TYR A 190 1.43 -9.15 3.54
N VAL A 191 0.12 -9.12 3.65
CA VAL A 191 -0.61 -9.16 4.93
C VAL A 191 -1.24 -10.52 5.22
N ALA A 192 -1.14 -11.48 4.30
CA ALA A 192 -1.67 -12.82 4.48
C ALA A 192 -1.15 -13.55 5.75
N PRO A 193 0.13 -13.41 6.16
CA PRO A 193 0.62 -14.01 7.38
C PRO A 193 -0.14 -13.52 8.63
N ALA A 194 -0.50 -12.23 8.69
CA ALA A 194 -1.26 -11.67 9.81
C ALA A 194 -2.67 -12.27 9.87
N TYR A 195 -3.37 -12.36 8.74
CA TYR A 195 -4.69 -13.00 8.66
C TYR A 195 -4.64 -14.48 9.02
N GLY A 196 -3.70 -15.22 8.44
CA GLY A 196 -3.55 -16.64 8.65
C GLY A 196 -3.31 -16.98 10.13
N ILE A 197 -2.35 -16.30 10.78
CA ILE A 197 -2.01 -16.56 12.17
C ILE A 197 -3.13 -16.12 13.12
N TYR A 198 -3.77 -14.97 12.85
CA TYR A 198 -4.86 -14.48 13.66
C TYR A 198 -6.08 -15.41 13.61
N LEU A 199 -6.52 -15.82 12.42
CA LEU A 199 -7.65 -16.73 12.25
C LEU A 199 -7.34 -18.10 12.82
N LEU A 200 -6.14 -18.62 12.60
CA LEU A 200 -5.72 -19.89 13.20
C LEU A 200 -5.77 -19.81 14.72
N ARG A 201 -5.21 -18.75 15.31
CA ARG A 201 -5.08 -18.60 16.76
C ARG A 201 -6.40 -18.22 17.44
N SER A 202 -7.19 -17.33 16.85
CA SER A 202 -8.39 -16.78 17.51
C SER A 202 -9.68 -17.50 17.14
N TYR A 203 -9.70 -18.24 16.02
CA TYR A 203 -10.90 -18.97 15.58
C TYR A 203 -10.76 -20.47 15.71
N CYS A 204 -9.61 -21.08 15.34
CA CYS A 204 -9.45 -22.53 15.40
C CYS A 204 -9.20 -23.07 16.82
N PHE A 205 -8.66 -22.22 17.73
CA PHE A 205 -8.55 -22.55 19.14
C PHE A 205 -9.72 -21.91 19.92
N THR A 206 -10.49 -22.73 20.65
CA THR A 206 -11.73 -22.26 21.29
C THR A 206 -11.52 -21.74 22.72
N GLN A 207 -10.46 -22.17 23.38
CA GLN A 207 -10.12 -21.81 24.76
C GLN A 207 -8.61 -21.64 24.93
N ASP A 208 -8.23 -20.65 25.71
CA ASP A 208 -6.86 -20.46 26.14
C ASP A 208 -6.67 -20.93 27.58
N HIS A 209 -5.42 -21.22 27.97
CA HIS A 209 -5.07 -21.38 29.38
C HIS A 209 -5.24 -20.04 30.12
N LYS A 210 -5.36 -20.11 31.46
CA LYS A 210 -5.53 -18.91 32.32
C LYS A 210 -4.38 -17.90 32.18
N ASP A 211 -3.19 -18.38 31.83
CA ASP A 211 -2.01 -17.57 31.54
C ASP A 211 -2.01 -16.94 30.12
N GLY A 212 -3.01 -17.28 29.30
CA GLY A 212 -3.14 -16.83 27.91
C GLY A 212 -2.34 -17.65 26.91
N SER A 213 -1.71 -18.75 27.33
CA SER A 213 -1.03 -19.68 26.45
C SER A 213 -2.02 -20.56 25.67
N VAL A 214 -1.52 -21.16 24.56
CA VAL A 214 -2.34 -22.00 23.68
C VAL A 214 -2.76 -23.28 24.36
N ASN A 215 -4.06 -23.49 24.45
CA ASN A 215 -4.59 -24.82 24.85
C ASN A 215 -4.75 -25.72 23.62
N TRP A 216 -3.77 -26.56 23.35
CA TRP A 216 -3.75 -27.45 22.19
C TRP A 216 -4.95 -28.41 22.12
N ARG A 217 -5.55 -28.76 23.28
CA ARG A 217 -6.75 -29.60 23.34
C ARG A 217 -8.02 -28.90 22.87
N SER A 218 -8.00 -27.57 22.79
CA SER A 218 -9.13 -26.79 22.31
C SER A 218 -9.13 -26.56 20.80
N PHE A 219 -8.20 -27.17 20.08
CA PHE A 219 -8.11 -27.06 18.62
C PHE A 219 -9.32 -27.74 17.95
N SER A 220 -9.96 -27.03 17.05
CA SER A 220 -11.11 -27.48 16.28
C SER A 220 -10.76 -27.68 14.80
N PRO A 221 -10.56 -28.92 14.35
CA PRO A 221 -10.28 -29.24 12.95
C PRO A 221 -11.40 -28.78 12.02
N LEU A 222 -12.68 -28.85 12.48
CA LEU A 222 -13.83 -28.44 11.71
C LEU A 222 -13.77 -26.92 11.35
N ARG A 223 -13.33 -26.07 12.30
CA ARG A 223 -13.15 -24.64 12.04
C ARG A 223 -12.02 -24.38 11.05
N LEU A 224 -10.92 -25.14 11.14
CA LEU A 224 -9.84 -25.04 10.16
C LEU A 224 -10.32 -25.48 8.77
N LEU A 225 -11.09 -26.57 8.68
CA LEU A 225 -11.69 -27.02 7.41
C LEU A 225 -12.64 -25.97 6.83
N ALA A 226 -13.44 -25.30 7.67
CA ALA A 226 -14.31 -24.21 7.22
C ALA A 226 -13.53 -23.02 6.61
N LEU A 227 -12.43 -22.61 7.25
CA LEU A 227 -11.53 -21.59 6.68
C LEU A 227 -10.89 -22.06 5.37
N GLY A 228 -10.40 -23.30 5.35
CA GLY A 228 -9.82 -23.91 4.15
C GLY A 228 -10.82 -24.00 3.00
N ALA A 229 -12.06 -24.40 3.29
CA ALA A 229 -13.12 -24.47 2.28
C ALA A 229 -13.42 -23.08 1.66
N ILE A 230 -13.46 -22.01 2.46
CA ILE A 230 -13.63 -20.65 1.96
C ILE A 230 -12.50 -20.27 0.99
N VAL A 231 -11.24 -20.45 1.42
CA VAL A 231 -10.08 -20.12 0.59
C VAL A 231 -10.07 -20.93 -0.71
N VAL A 232 -10.26 -22.25 -0.60
CA VAL A 232 -10.29 -23.14 -1.77
C VAL A 232 -11.44 -22.79 -2.71
N SER A 233 -12.63 -22.46 -2.19
CA SER A 233 -13.77 -22.08 -3.03
C SER A 233 -13.51 -20.80 -3.81
N VAL A 234 -12.96 -19.75 -3.16
CA VAL A 234 -12.63 -18.50 -3.85
C VAL A 234 -11.52 -18.72 -4.86
N CYS A 235 -10.47 -19.47 -4.51
CA CYS A 235 -9.40 -19.81 -5.45
C CYS A 235 -9.90 -20.66 -6.61
N ALA A 236 -10.81 -21.61 -6.38
CA ALA A 236 -11.40 -22.42 -7.45
C ALA A 236 -12.27 -21.57 -8.40
N LEU A 237 -13.02 -20.61 -7.89
CA LEU A 237 -13.78 -19.66 -8.74
C LEU A 237 -12.84 -18.78 -9.54
N SER A 238 -11.73 -18.34 -8.96
CA SER A 238 -10.75 -17.48 -9.61
C SER A 238 -9.93 -18.24 -10.65
N PHE A 239 -9.19 -19.26 -10.23
CA PHE A 239 -8.20 -19.99 -11.04
C PHE A 239 -8.76 -21.24 -11.74
N GLY A 240 -9.92 -21.76 -11.31
CA GLY A 240 -10.48 -23.00 -11.82
C GLY A 240 -10.56 -23.11 -13.34
N PRO A 241 -11.12 -22.12 -14.06
CA PRO A 241 -11.15 -22.13 -15.52
C PRO A 241 -9.76 -22.27 -16.16
N PHE A 242 -8.75 -21.56 -15.61
CA PHE A 242 -7.38 -21.59 -16.10
C PHE A 242 -6.65 -22.89 -15.79
N ILE A 243 -6.98 -23.51 -14.63
CA ILE A 243 -6.50 -24.86 -14.28
C ILE A 243 -7.07 -25.89 -15.26
N ALA A 244 -8.38 -25.82 -15.53
CA ALA A 244 -9.03 -26.72 -16.47
C ALA A 244 -8.47 -26.62 -17.91
N MET A 245 -8.01 -25.42 -18.30
CA MET A 245 -7.35 -25.17 -19.59
C MET A 245 -5.83 -25.49 -19.57
N GLY A 246 -5.26 -25.95 -18.45
CA GLY A 246 -3.82 -26.19 -18.31
C GLY A 246 -2.94 -24.95 -18.31
N GLN A 247 -3.52 -23.76 -18.05
CA GLN A 247 -2.83 -22.46 -18.18
C GLN A 247 -2.31 -21.90 -16.86
N LEU A 248 -2.44 -22.63 -15.76
CA LEU A 248 -1.98 -22.17 -14.44
C LEU A 248 -0.51 -21.69 -14.44
N PRO A 249 0.45 -22.40 -15.06
CA PRO A 249 1.84 -21.94 -15.12
C PRO A 249 1.98 -20.57 -15.79
N GLN A 250 1.23 -20.32 -16.86
CA GLN A 250 1.23 -19.04 -17.57
C GLN A 250 0.67 -17.91 -16.69
N VAL A 251 -0.47 -18.15 -16.03
CA VAL A 251 -1.05 -17.18 -15.09
C VAL A 251 -0.06 -16.84 -13.98
N LEU A 252 0.57 -17.85 -13.34
CA LEU A 252 1.53 -17.62 -12.27
C LEU A 252 2.78 -16.87 -12.76
N SER A 253 3.26 -17.13 -13.98
CA SER A 253 4.40 -16.41 -14.54
C SER A 253 4.12 -14.92 -14.78
N ARG A 254 2.85 -14.56 -15.05
CA ARG A 254 2.41 -13.17 -15.18
C ARG A 254 2.25 -12.50 -13.81
N LEU A 255 1.69 -13.22 -12.83
CA LEU A 255 1.49 -12.71 -11.48
C LEU A 255 2.82 -12.47 -10.72
N PHE A 256 3.82 -13.29 -10.98
CA PHE A 256 5.12 -13.24 -10.29
C PHE A 256 6.28 -13.10 -11.27
N PRO A 257 6.47 -11.90 -11.85
CA PRO A 257 7.52 -11.65 -12.85
C PRO A 257 8.90 -11.47 -12.17
N PHE A 258 9.50 -12.54 -11.64
CA PHE A 258 10.81 -12.50 -10.94
C PHE A 258 11.98 -12.05 -11.82
N LYS A 259 11.80 -11.96 -13.14
CA LYS A 259 12.79 -11.41 -14.08
C LYS A 259 12.90 -9.88 -14.03
N ARG A 260 11.99 -9.18 -13.33
CA ARG A 260 12.10 -7.74 -13.08
C ARG A 260 13.17 -7.51 -12.01
N GLY A 261 13.91 -6.39 -12.08
CA GLY A 261 14.99 -6.07 -11.13
C GLY A 261 14.53 -5.86 -9.69
N LEU A 262 15.48 -5.74 -8.76
CA LEU A 262 15.24 -5.53 -7.32
C LEU A 262 14.35 -4.33 -7.03
N CYS A 263 14.55 -3.23 -7.73
CA CYS A 263 13.79 -2.00 -7.57
C CYS A 263 12.99 -1.67 -8.83
N HIS A 264 11.84 -1.02 -8.64
CA HIS A 264 11.12 -0.36 -9.72
C HIS A 264 11.94 0.80 -10.30
N ALA A 265 11.55 1.33 -11.48
CA ALA A 265 12.23 2.44 -12.15
C ALA A 265 12.39 3.67 -11.24
N TYR A 266 11.37 3.99 -10.47
CA TYR A 266 11.45 4.86 -9.30
C TYR A 266 11.61 3.98 -8.05
N TRP A 267 12.67 4.23 -7.26
CA TRP A 267 12.93 3.40 -6.09
C TRP A 267 11.90 3.65 -5.00
N ALA A 268 11.21 2.60 -4.58
CA ALA A 268 10.40 2.66 -3.38
C ALA A 268 11.26 3.08 -2.18
N PRO A 269 10.74 3.91 -1.25
CA PRO A 269 11.50 4.39 -0.10
C PRO A 269 11.64 3.30 0.97
N ASN A 270 12.38 2.25 0.65
CA ASN A 270 12.64 1.08 1.49
C ASN A 270 14.14 0.86 1.71
N ILE A 271 14.51 -0.25 2.33
CA ILE A 271 15.92 -0.54 2.65
C ILE A 271 16.80 -0.66 1.40
N TRP A 272 16.21 -1.11 0.28
CA TRP A 272 16.97 -1.30 -0.96
C TRP A 272 17.39 0.02 -1.60
N ALA A 273 16.64 1.11 -1.39
CA ALA A 273 17.06 2.44 -1.81
C ALA A 273 18.32 2.90 -1.06
N LEU A 274 18.42 2.60 0.24
CA LEU A 274 19.62 2.88 1.04
C LEU A 274 20.79 1.99 0.61
N TYR A 275 20.54 0.71 0.35
CA TYR A 275 21.53 -0.25 -0.13
C TYR A 275 22.12 0.16 -1.48
N ASN A 276 21.25 0.50 -2.44
CA ASN A 276 21.64 0.97 -3.76
C ASN A 276 22.41 2.29 -3.70
N MET A 277 22.03 3.19 -2.80
CA MET A 277 22.76 4.45 -2.60
C MET A 277 24.16 4.18 -2.02
N LEU A 278 24.26 3.28 -1.05
CA LEU A 278 25.55 2.88 -0.47
C LEU A 278 26.47 2.28 -1.55
N ASP A 279 25.95 1.38 -2.39
CA ASP A 279 26.70 0.79 -3.50
C ASP A 279 27.26 1.89 -4.44
N LYS A 280 26.44 2.87 -4.82
CA LYS A 280 26.87 4.00 -5.66
C LYS A 280 27.94 4.85 -4.98
N VAL A 281 27.78 5.15 -3.69
CA VAL A 281 28.78 5.93 -2.94
C VAL A 281 30.10 5.18 -2.88
N LEU A 282 30.07 3.87 -2.59
CA LEU A 282 31.27 3.03 -2.54
C LEU A 282 31.94 2.93 -3.91
N ALA A 283 31.19 2.79 -5.00
CA ALA A 283 31.70 2.78 -6.35
C ALA A 283 32.44 4.10 -6.69
N VAL A 284 31.79 5.25 -6.43
CA VAL A 284 32.42 6.59 -6.68
C VAL A 284 33.68 6.79 -5.82
N LEU A 285 33.65 6.39 -4.56
CA LEU A 285 34.80 6.47 -3.67
C LEU A 285 35.91 5.53 -4.13
N GLY A 286 35.57 4.30 -4.54
CA GLY A 286 36.54 3.32 -5.06
C GLY A 286 37.29 3.83 -6.29
N VAL A 287 36.57 4.44 -7.24
CA VAL A 287 37.19 5.07 -8.42
C VAL A 287 38.09 6.26 -8.02
N ARG A 288 37.60 7.16 -7.14
CA ARG A 288 38.38 8.32 -6.68
C ARG A 288 39.63 7.92 -5.92
N LEU A 289 39.56 6.86 -5.14
CA LEU A 289 40.69 6.32 -4.40
C LEU A 289 41.60 5.40 -5.26
N LYS A 290 41.27 5.23 -6.55
CA LYS A 290 41.96 4.34 -7.50
C LYS A 290 42.00 2.87 -7.04
N LEU A 291 41.00 2.44 -6.31
CA LEU A 291 40.78 1.06 -5.88
C LEU A 291 39.92 0.26 -6.88
N LEU A 292 39.21 0.95 -7.75
CA LEU A 292 38.36 0.38 -8.81
C LEU A 292 38.65 1.11 -10.13
N GLU A 293 38.66 0.37 -11.23
CA GLU A 293 38.76 0.94 -12.57
C GLU A 293 37.36 1.33 -13.07
N GLU A 294 37.19 2.55 -13.58
CA GLU A 294 35.90 3.04 -14.08
C GLU A 294 35.34 2.20 -15.25
N ALA A 295 36.27 1.56 -16.02
CA ALA A 295 35.92 0.71 -17.15
C ALA A 295 35.29 -0.63 -16.74
N GLU A 296 35.56 -1.11 -15.52
CA GLU A 296 35.02 -2.38 -14.99
C GLU A 296 33.64 -2.21 -14.32
N LEU A 297 33.24 -0.96 -14.01
CA LEU A 297 31.95 -0.71 -13.37
C LEU A 297 30.81 -0.94 -14.35
N PRO A 298 29.74 -1.67 -13.94
CA PRO A 298 28.55 -1.78 -14.74
C PRO A 298 28.01 -0.38 -15.06
N ARG A 299 27.82 -0.06 -16.33
CA ARG A 299 27.20 1.22 -16.71
C ARG A 299 25.84 1.29 -16.04
N ALA A 300 25.71 2.21 -15.09
CA ALA A 300 24.56 2.31 -14.21
C ALA A 300 23.28 2.65 -15.00
N SER A 301 22.51 1.65 -15.36
CA SER A 301 21.16 1.83 -15.94
C SER A 301 20.06 1.94 -14.88
N MET A 302 20.41 1.99 -13.58
CA MET A 302 19.46 2.02 -12.46
C MET A 302 18.45 3.16 -12.50
N THR A 303 18.69 4.20 -13.26
CA THR A 303 17.89 5.43 -13.31
C THR A 303 17.33 5.69 -14.70
N GLY A 304 17.43 4.72 -15.62
CA GLY A 304 17.01 4.89 -17.00
C GLY A 304 15.51 4.74 -17.27
N GLY A 305 14.67 4.63 -16.25
CA GLY A 305 13.22 4.43 -16.41
C GLY A 305 12.84 3.02 -16.90
N LEU A 306 13.78 2.15 -17.14
CA LEU A 306 13.58 0.79 -17.61
C LEU A 306 13.60 -0.19 -16.44
N VAL A 307 12.65 -1.14 -16.45
CA VAL A 307 12.62 -2.27 -15.51
C VAL A 307 13.64 -3.31 -15.99
N GLN A 308 14.90 -3.18 -15.57
CA GLN A 308 15.98 -4.09 -15.96
C GLN A 308 16.60 -4.75 -14.72
N GLU A 309 17.03 -6.00 -14.89
CA GLU A 309 17.97 -6.62 -13.95
C GLU A 309 19.28 -5.85 -14.02
N PHE A 310 19.79 -5.41 -12.86
CA PHE A 310 21.12 -4.84 -12.80
C PHE A 310 21.92 -5.49 -11.68
N GLN A 311 23.23 -5.48 -11.83
CA GLN A 311 24.17 -5.95 -10.80
C GLN A 311 24.72 -4.76 -10.01
N HIS A 312 24.90 -4.94 -8.71
CA HIS A 312 25.59 -3.97 -7.88
C HIS A 312 27.08 -3.90 -8.26
N SER A 313 27.66 -2.73 -8.09
CA SER A 313 29.03 -2.45 -8.52
C SER A 313 30.06 -2.93 -7.51
N VAL A 314 29.79 -2.80 -6.22
CA VAL A 314 30.71 -3.10 -5.11
C VAL A 314 30.07 -4.06 -4.12
N LEU A 315 28.82 -3.84 -3.78
CA LEU A 315 28.09 -4.68 -2.82
C LEU A 315 27.59 -5.97 -3.49
N PRO A 316 27.37 -7.06 -2.73
CA PRO A 316 26.78 -8.28 -3.26
C PRO A 316 25.42 -8.02 -3.90
N SER A 317 25.18 -8.59 -5.08
CA SER A 317 23.87 -8.48 -5.73
C SER A 317 22.79 -9.22 -4.94
N VAL A 318 21.67 -8.54 -4.71
CA VAL A 318 20.53 -9.07 -3.95
C VAL A 318 19.67 -9.91 -4.88
N SER A 319 19.35 -11.14 -4.46
CA SER A 319 18.45 -12.04 -5.19
C SER A 319 17.02 -12.04 -4.61
N PRO A 320 16.01 -12.49 -5.37
CA PRO A 320 14.64 -12.66 -4.85
C PRO A 320 14.57 -13.55 -3.60
N SER A 321 15.42 -14.56 -3.50
CA SER A 321 15.50 -15.45 -2.33
C SER A 321 15.96 -14.71 -1.08
N VAL A 322 16.95 -13.82 -1.21
CA VAL A 322 17.44 -12.99 -0.10
C VAL A 322 16.33 -12.06 0.39
N THR A 323 15.61 -11.40 -0.51
CA THR A 323 14.49 -10.52 -0.13
C THR A 323 13.36 -11.28 0.56
N LEU A 324 13.05 -12.50 0.10
CA LEU A 324 12.07 -13.36 0.75
C LEU A 324 12.48 -13.73 2.17
N VAL A 325 13.73 -14.17 2.36
CA VAL A 325 14.25 -14.52 3.69
C VAL A 325 14.23 -13.30 4.62
N CYS A 326 14.70 -12.14 4.18
CA CYS A 326 14.66 -10.90 4.96
C CYS A 326 13.22 -10.52 5.36
N THR A 327 12.28 -10.64 4.43
CA THR A 327 10.86 -10.37 4.68
C THR A 327 10.29 -11.33 5.73
N LEU A 328 10.50 -12.63 5.58
CA LEU A 328 10.00 -13.64 6.51
C LEU A 328 10.59 -13.47 7.92
N LEU A 329 11.90 -13.23 8.02
CA LEU A 329 12.54 -12.97 9.31
C LEU A 329 12.01 -11.70 9.97
N SER A 330 11.72 -10.67 9.18
CA SER A 330 11.15 -9.41 9.67
C SER A 330 9.71 -9.54 10.13
N ILE A 331 8.92 -10.42 9.54
CA ILE A 331 7.52 -10.69 9.92
C ILE A 331 7.43 -11.55 11.19
N LEU A 332 8.39 -12.44 11.40
CA LEU A 332 8.34 -13.49 12.43
C LEU A 332 8.04 -12.98 13.84
N PRO A 333 8.65 -11.88 14.36
CA PRO A 333 8.34 -11.38 15.69
C PRO A 333 6.89 -10.93 15.86
N ALA A 334 6.31 -10.30 14.83
CA ALA A 334 4.93 -9.83 14.86
C ALA A 334 3.94 -11.01 14.88
N VAL A 335 4.19 -12.03 14.06
CA VAL A 335 3.41 -13.27 14.01
C VAL A 335 3.55 -14.06 15.33
N ALA A 336 4.76 -14.15 15.88
CA ALA A 336 5.02 -14.81 17.16
C ALA A 336 4.32 -14.10 18.33
N SER A 337 4.24 -12.77 18.32
CA SER A 337 3.53 -11.99 19.33
C SER A 337 2.02 -12.33 19.37
N ILE A 338 1.35 -12.38 18.21
CA ILE A 338 -0.07 -12.79 18.14
C ILE A 338 -0.25 -14.24 18.56
N TRP A 339 0.65 -15.14 18.13
CA TRP A 339 0.56 -16.53 18.49
C TRP A 339 0.62 -16.75 20.01
N ARG A 340 1.55 -16.06 20.67
CA ARG A 340 1.74 -16.14 22.13
C ARG A 340 0.59 -15.48 22.89
N ARG A 341 0.14 -14.30 22.45
CA ARG A 341 -0.87 -13.49 23.16
C ARG A 341 -1.77 -12.79 22.16
N PRO A 342 -2.89 -13.38 21.75
CA PRO A 342 -3.87 -12.69 20.92
C PRO A 342 -4.47 -11.54 21.72
N ARG A 343 -4.22 -10.32 21.27
CA ARG A 343 -4.68 -9.07 21.91
C ARG A 343 -5.91 -8.51 21.22
N GLY A 344 -6.78 -9.38 20.69
CA GLY A 344 -7.97 -8.98 19.95
C GLY A 344 -7.64 -8.18 18.68
N ALA A 345 -8.54 -7.29 18.30
CA ALA A 345 -8.43 -6.48 17.08
C ALA A 345 -7.16 -5.62 17.03
N ARG A 346 -6.74 -5.02 18.14
CA ARG A 346 -5.50 -4.20 18.19
C ARG A 346 -4.25 -5.02 17.90
N GLY A 347 -4.15 -6.21 18.48
CA GLY A 347 -3.03 -7.11 18.21
C GLY A 347 -2.98 -7.52 16.75
N PHE A 348 -4.13 -7.83 16.17
CA PHE A 348 -4.28 -8.15 14.76
C PHE A 348 -3.85 -6.97 13.87
N LEU A 349 -4.39 -5.77 14.09
CA LEU A 349 -4.04 -4.57 13.31
C LEU A 349 -2.54 -4.27 13.37
N ARG A 350 -1.92 -4.44 14.54
CA ARG A 350 -0.48 -4.22 14.72
C ARG A 350 0.36 -5.26 13.98
N CYS A 351 -0.05 -6.52 13.99
CA CYS A 351 0.60 -7.56 13.20
C CYS A 351 0.42 -7.33 11.70
N LEU A 352 -0.78 -6.98 11.26
CA LEU A 352 -1.08 -6.65 9.87
C LEU A 352 -0.22 -5.50 9.37
N LEU A 353 -0.14 -4.42 10.15
CA LEU A 353 0.72 -3.27 9.88
C LEU A 353 2.19 -3.67 9.74
N LEU A 354 2.72 -4.47 10.67
CA LEU A 354 4.11 -4.90 10.63
C LEU A 354 4.38 -5.86 9.47
N CYS A 355 3.45 -6.75 9.13
CA CYS A 355 3.55 -7.59 7.93
C CYS A 355 3.59 -6.75 6.66
N ALA A 356 2.70 -5.76 6.54
CA ALA A 356 2.66 -4.84 5.41
C ALA A 356 3.97 -4.07 5.26
N LEU A 357 4.43 -3.48 6.38
CA LEU A 357 5.63 -2.65 6.36
C LEU A 357 6.91 -3.47 6.20
N ALA A 358 7.02 -4.67 6.77
CA ALA A 358 8.14 -5.58 6.55
C ALA A 358 8.23 -6.01 5.07
N SER A 359 7.10 -6.35 4.46
CA SER A 359 7.04 -6.69 3.04
C SER A 359 7.40 -5.50 2.14
N PHE A 360 6.99 -4.29 2.52
CA PHE A 360 7.41 -3.06 1.84
C PHE A 360 8.92 -2.82 1.96
N MET A 361 9.48 -3.01 3.17
CA MET A 361 10.89 -2.75 3.46
C MET A 361 11.83 -3.72 2.75
N PHE A 362 11.48 -5.01 2.70
CA PHE A 362 12.40 -6.07 2.27
C PHE A 362 11.93 -6.84 1.02
N GLY A 363 10.74 -6.54 0.48
CA GLY A 363 10.20 -7.24 -0.69
C GLY A 363 11.01 -7.02 -1.96
N TRP A 364 10.86 -7.96 -2.91
CA TRP A 364 11.40 -7.86 -4.26
C TRP A 364 10.51 -6.96 -5.13
N HIS A 365 11.11 -6.06 -5.90
CA HIS A 365 10.42 -5.20 -6.88
C HIS A 365 9.19 -4.46 -6.32
N VAL A 366 9.35 -3.87 -5.13
CA VAL A 366 8.27 -3.17 -4.44
C VAL A 366 7.99 -1.82 -5.11
N HIS A 367 6.71 -1.56 -5.35
CA HIS A 367 6.24 -0.27 -5.84
C HIS A 367 6.04 0.71 -4.68
N GLU A 368 6.38 1.99 -4.85
CA GLU A 368 6.28 3.03 -3.83
C GLU A 368 4.86 3.18 -3.26
N LYS A 369 3.82 2.97 -4.09
CA LYS A 369 2.39 3.00 -3.68
C LYS A 369 2.06 1.98 -2.57
N ALA A 370 2.83 0.90 -2.46
CA ALA A 370 2.59 -0.16 -1.48
C ALA A 370 2.74 0.31 -0.02
N VAL A 371 3.39 1.44 0.24
CA VAL A 371 3.46 2.04 1.58
C VAL A 371 2.07 2.35 2.15
N LEU A 372 1.07 2.61 1.30
CA LEU A 372 -0.30 2.89 1.72
C LEU A 372 -0.96 1.69 2.44
N ILE A 373 -0.55 0.45 2.11
CA ILE A 373 -1.02 -0.76 2.79
C ILE A 373 -0.67 -0.74 4.29
N ALA A 374 0.42 -0.05 4.66
CA ALA A 374 0.82 0.14 6.05
C ALA A 374 0.21 1.42 6.67
N ILE A 375 0.10 2.51 5.92
CA ILE A 375 -0.41 3.79 6.42
C ILE A 375 -1.89 3.67 6.85
N LEU A 376 -2.71 2.96 6.07
CA LEU A 376 -4.15 2.85 6.34
C LEU A 376 -4.45 2.14 7.68
N PRO A 377 -3.93 0.94 8.00
CA PRO A 377 -4.16 0.34 9.30
C PRO A 377 -3.52 1.12 10.45
N LEU A 378 -2.39 1.81 10.21
CA LEU A 378 -1.78 2.66 11.22
C LEU A 378 -2.66 3.87 11.59
N SER A 379 -3.46 4.41 10.66
CA SER A 379 -4.40 5.50 10.95
C SER A 379 -5.45 5.10 12.00
N ILE A 380 -5.86 3.83 12.02
CA ILE A 380 -6.80 3.31 13.03
C ILE A 380 -6.13 3.27 14.42
N LEU A 381 -4.88 2.81 14.49
CA LEU A 381 -4.12 2.79 15.76
C LEU A 381 -3.75 4.21 16.23
N ALA A 382 -3.53 5.14 15.30
CA ALA A 382 -3.13 6.51 15.60
C ALA A 382 -4.21 7.30 16.38
N VAL A 383 -5.49 7.01 16.17
CA VAL A 383 -6.57 7.68 16.93
C VAL A 383 -6.76 7.12 18.34
N GLU A 384 -6.10 6.01 18.67
CA GLU A 384 -6.21 5.33 19.96
C GLU A 384 -5.02 5.59 20.89
N SER A 385 -3.82 5.88 20.34
CA SER A 385 -2.57 5.97 21.10
C SER A 385 -1.70 7.13 20.62
N ARG A 386 -1.20 7.95 21.57
CA ARG A 386 -0.23 9.03 21.28
C ARG A 386 1.06 8.53 20.63
N GLU A 387 1.55 7.36 21.06
CA GLU A 387 2.76 6.77 20.49
C GLU A 387 2.55 6.40 19.02
N ASP A 388 1.42 5.73 18.70
CA ASP A 388 1.07 5.36 17.34
C ASP A 388 0.75 6.59 16.48
N ALA A 389 0.14 7.63 17.05
CA ALA A 389 -0.08 8.91 16.37
C ALA A 389 1.24 9.60 15.96
N GLY A 390 2.24 9.60 16.82
CA GLY A 390 3.57 10.14 16.47
C GLY A 390 4.25 9.35 15.36
N ILE A 391 4.17 8.01 15.39
CA ILE A 391 4.71 7.16 14.32
C ILE A 391 3.93 7.37 13.01
N PHE A 392 2.60 7.49 13.11
CA PHE A 392 1.73 7.76 11.97
C PHE A 392 2.10 9.07 11.27
N LEU A 393 2.35 10.15 12.01
CA LEU A 393 2.74 11.43 11.43
C LEU A 393 4.04 11.32 10.63
N VAL A 394 5.06 10.66 11.15
CA VAL A 394 6.32 10.46 10.43
C VAL A 394 6.11 9.58 9.20
N LEU A 395 5.48 8.41 9.37
CA LEU A 395 5.29 7.47 8.27
C LEU A 395 4.40 8.02 7.17
N THR A 396 3.28 8.67 7.55
CA THR A 396 2.32 9.19 6.57
C THR A 396 2.89 10.37 5.78
N THR A 397 3.55 11.32 6.46
CA THR A 397 4.18 12.47 5.78
C THR A 397 5.27 12.02 4.82
N THR A 398 6.15 11.14 5.29
CA THR A 398 7.24 10.58 4.48
C THR A 398 6.72 9.73 3.33
N GLY A 399 5.76 8.84 3.61
CA GLY A 399 5.17 7.95 2.61
C GLY A 399 4.41 8.71 1.53
N HIS A 400 3.61 9.70 1.91
CA HIS A 400 2.90 10.53 0.93
C HIS A 400 3.84 11.40 0.10
N TYR A 401 4.87 12.01 0.71
CA TYR A 401 5.85 12.78 -0.04
C TYR A 401 6.59 11.89 -1.05
N SER A 402 6.88 10.64 -0.70
CA SER A 402 7.51 9.69 -1.63
C SER A 402 6.68 9.37 -2.88
N LEU A 403 5.38 9.68 -2.89
CA LEU A 403 4.51 9.52 -4.05
C LEU A 403 4.51 10.75 -4.99
N PHE A 404 5.09 11.87 -4.58
CA PHE A 404 5.13 13.10 -5.40
C PHE A 404 5.72 12.90 -6.79
N PRO A 405 6.81 12.16 -6.96
CA PRO A 405 7.37 11.92 -8.28
C PRO A 405 6.47 11.16 -9.26
N LEU A 406 5.41 10.49 -8.77
CA LEU A 406 4.42 9.83 -9.64
C LEU A 406 3.52 10.82 -10.37
N ILE A 407 3.42 12.05 -9.85
CA ILE A 407 2.67 13.15 -10.45
C ILE A 407 3.71 14.21 -10.84
N PHE A 408 4.17 14.17 -12.07
CA PHE A 408 5.29 14.98 -12.54
C PHE A 408 4.86 16.18 -13.38
N THR A 409 3.54 16.40 -13.57
CA THR A 409 3.07 17.57 -14.33
C THR A 409 3.13 18.84 -13.47
N PRO A 410 3.72 19.94 -13.97
CA PRO A 410 3.86 21.17 -13.20
C PRO A 410 2.53 21.79 -12.76
N ALA A 411 1.47 21.61 -13.55
CA ALA A 411 0.13 22.13 -13.24
C ALA A 411 -0.47 21.58 -11.95
N GLU A 412 -0.08 20.38 -11.54
CA GLU A 412 -0.61 19.68 -10.35
C GLU A 412 0.22 19.94 -9.08
N LEU A 413 1.39 20.58 -9.20
CA LEU A 413 2.25 20.88 -8.06
C LEU A 413 1.56 21.68 -6.95
N PRO A 414 0.82 22.78 -7.24
CA PRO A 414 0.13 23.54 -6.20
C PRO A 414 -0.88 22.67 -5.42
N ILE A 415 -1.61 21.81 -6.13
CA ILE A 415 -2.62 20.92 -5.54
C ILE A 415 -1.95 19.88 -4.63
N LYS A 416 -0.86 19.25 -5.08
CA LYS A 416 -0.07 18.31 -4.28
C LYS A 416 0.36 18.94 -2.96
N VAL A 417 0.95 20.14 -3.05
CA VAL A 417 1.48 20.84 -1.86
C VAL A 417 0.35 21.24 -0.92
N VAL A 418 -0.75 21.81 -1.42
CA VAL A 418 -1.88 22.23 -0.59
C VAL A 418 -2.53 21.03 0.10
N LEU A 419 -2.81 19.94 -0.61
CA LEU A 419 -3.42 18.75 -0.03
C LEU A 419 -2.52 18.12 1.04
N MET A 420 -1.22 18.04 0.79
CA MET A 420 -0.26 17.52 1.77
C MET A 420 -0.16 18.41 3.01
N LEU A 421 -0.09 19.73 2.84
CA LEU A 421 -0.05 20.69 3.95
C LEU A 421 -1.33 20.60 4.80
N LEU A 422 -2.50 20.57 4.17
CA LEU A 422 -3.78 20.41 4.88
C LEU A 422 -3.81 19.11 5.67
N PHE A 423 -3.38 18.01 5.07
CA PHE A 423 -3.32 16.72 5.73
C PHE A 423 -2.36 16.73 6.94
N VAL A 424 -1.15 17.28 6.79
CA VAL A 424 -0.15 17.38 7.86
C VAL A 424 -0.63 18.30 8.99
N ILE A 425 -1.18 19.48 8.66
CA ILE A 425 -1.72 20.42 9.64
C ILE A 425 -2.86 19.78 10.43
N PHE A 426 -3.78 19.11 9.73
CA PHE A 426 -4.90 18.42 10.38
C PHE A 426 -4.44 17.28 11.30
N SER A 427 -3.43 16.52 10.87
CA SER A 427 -2.87 15.40 11.63
C SER A 427 -1.97 15.85 12.79
N GLY A 428 -1.36 17.03 12.70
CA GLY A 428 -0.30 17.53 13.59
C GLY A 428 -0.76 18.27 14.83
N GLN A 429 -2.00 18.14 15.27
CA GLN A 429 -2.49 18.82 16.47
C GLN A 429 -1.85 18.27 17.75
N GLY A 430 -0.94 19.04 18.33
CA GLY A 430 -0.30 18.79 19.64
C GLY A 430 1.16 18.34 19.54
N SER A 431 1.82 18.22 20.69
CA SER A 431 3.23 17.79 20.82
C SER A 431 3.36 16.25 20.67
N LEU A 432 3.02 15.72 19.51
CA LEU A 432 3.06 14.27 19.23
C LEU A 432 4.44 13.82 18.75
N LEU A 433 5.21 14.74 18.16
CA LEU A 433 6.52 14.45 17.57
C LEU A 433 7.63 14.61 18.60
N ARG A 434 8.64 13.76 18.50
CA ARG A 434 9.91 13.93 19.23
C ARG A 434 10.77 15.00 18.53
N PRO A 435 11.70 15.66 19.24
CA PRO A 435 12.54 16.70 18.63
C PRO A 435 13.25 16.25 17.35
N LEU A 436 13.82 15.06 17.32
CA LEU A 436 14.48 14.50 16.13
C LEU A 436 13.51 14.25 14.97
N GLU A 437 12.28 13.86 15.25
CA GLU A 437 11.24 13.67 14.23
C GLU A 437 10.84 15.00 13.61
N SER A 438 10.73 16.05 14.42
CA SER A 438 10.44 17.40 13.95
C SER A 438 11.57 17.93 13.05
N VAL A 439 12.84 17.70 13.43
CA VAL A 439 14.01 18.07 12.61
C VAL A 439 14.02 17.30 11.30
N TYR A 440 13.72 15.99 11.33
CA TYR A 440 13.63 15.16 10.13
C TYR A 440 12.53 15.66 9.17
N LEU A 441 11.33 15.98 9.68
CA LEU A 441 10.24 16.48 8.86
C LEU A 441 10.51 17.90 8.31
N ALA A 442 11.21 18.74 9.07
CA ALA A 442 11.69 20.03 8.57
C ALA A 442 12.71 19.85 7.42
N GLY A 443 13.62 18.86 7.55
CA GLY A 443 14.53 18.48 6.48
C GLY A 443 13.82 17.94 5.24
N LEU A 444 12.67 17.25 5.39
CA LEU A 444 11.84 16.81 4.25
C LEU A 444 11.31 18.00 3.46
N VAL A 445 10.92 19.09 4.13
CA VAL A 445 10.51 20.34 3.46
C VAL A 445 11.67 20.93 2.66
N ALA A 446 12.88 20.93 3.23
CA ALA A 446 14.08 21.41 2.51
C ALA A 446 14.37 20.55 1.26
N VAL A 447 14.24 19.23 1.35
CA VAL A 447 14.37 18.31 0.20
C VAL A 447 13.29 18.62 -0.84
N ALA A 448 12.05 18.85 -0.41
CA ALA A 448 10.95 19.18 -1.32
C ALA A 448 11.24 20.48 -2.09
N ILE A 449 11.67 21.53 -1.40
CA ILE A 449 12.05 22.80 -2.04
C ILE A 449 13.22 22.58 -3.02
N ALA A 450 14.23 21.84 -2.61
CA ALA A 450 15.38 21.54 -3.45
C ALA A 450 14.99 20.76 -4.72
N CYS A 451 14.17 19.72 -4.61
CA CYS A 451 13.78 18.86 -5.72
C CYS A 451 12.75 19.48 -6.65
N GLU A 452 11.74 20.18 -6.11
CA GLU A 452 10.60 20.66 -6.89
C GLU A 452 10.79 22.11 -7.42
N ILE A 453 11.64 22.91 -6.77
CA ILE A 453 11.83 24.34 -7.12
C ILE A 453 13.25 24.62 -7.61
N VAL A 454 14.27 24.27 -6.80
CA VAL A 454 15.65 24.65 -7.10
C VAL A 454 16.23 23.83 -8.24
N PHE A 455 16.01 22.52 -8.22
CA PHE A 455 16.60 21.60 -9.22
C PHE A 455 16.13 21.90 -10.65
N PRO A 456 14.82 22.13 -10.95
CA PRO A 456 14.37 22.47 -12.30
C PRO A 456 14.97 23.76 -12.85
N LEU A 457 15.40 24.67 -11.97
CA LEU A 457 16.06 25.94 -12.34
C LEU A 457 17.59 25.80 -12.45
N SER A 458 18.14 24.66 -12.10
CA SER A 458 19.58 24.44 -12.06
C SER A 458 20.11 23.81 -13.35
N PRO A 459 21.40 24.02 -13.72
CA PRO A 459 22.03 23.35 -14.85
C PRO A 459 22.23 21.84 -14.64
N TRP A 460 22.00 21.36 -13.42
CA TRP A 460 22.09 19.94 -13.07
C TRP A 460 20.95 19.10 -13.66
N GLN A 461 19.82 19.72 -14.01
CA GLN A 461 18.68 19.03 -14.61
C GLN A 461 19.07 18.25 -15.88
N GLN A 462 19.94 18.81 -16.72
CA GLN A 462 20.39 18.15 -17.95
C GLN A 462 21.44 17.05 -17.70
N ARG A 463 22.25 17.20 -16.65
CA ARG A 463 23.35 16.26 -16.35
C ARG A 463 22.92 15.09 -15.48
N LEU A 464 21.99 15.33 -14.56
CA LEU A 464 21.54 14.38 -13.55
C LEU A 464 20.01 14.39 -13.42
N PRO A 465 19.23 14.08 -14.48
CA PRO A 465 17.79 14.24 -14.52
C PRO A 465 17.05 13.43 -13.43
N PHE A 466 17.65 12.36 -12.95
CA PHE A 466 17.07 11.47 -11.93
C PHE A 466 17.49 11.80 -10.48
N LEU A 467 18.26 12.88 -10.27
CA LEU A 467 18.73 13.24 -8.93
C LEU A 467 17.59 13.54 -7.94
N PRO A 468 16.49 14.25 -8.33
CA PRO A 468 15.35 14.45 -7.43
C PRO A 468 14.69 13.15 -7.00
N LEU A 469 14.50 12.20 -7.93
CA LEU A 469 13.96 10.87 -7.63
C LEU A 469 14.81 10.12 -6.62
N LEU A 470 16.14 10.12 -6.83
CA LEU A 470 17.10 9.51 -5.94
C LEU A 470 17.08 10.13 -4.55
N ALA A 471 17.14 11.48 -4.48
CA ALA A 471 17.13 12.21 -3.22
C ALA A 471 15.85 11.97 -2.43
N THR A 472 14.70 12.01 -3.09
CA THR A 472 13.40 11.73 -2.48
C THR A 472 13.34 10.29 -1.95
N SER A 473 13.70 9.30 -2.76
CA SER A 473 13.71 7.89 -2.34
C SER A 473 14.59 7.65 -1.12
N VAL A 474 15.84 8.12 -1.17
CA VAL A 474 16.83 7.90 -0.10
C VAL A 474 16.40 8.61 1.19
N TYR A 475 15.98 9.88 1.10
CA TYR A 475 15.53 10.62 2.27
C TYR A 475 14.29 9.97 2.91
N CYS A 476 13.29 9.64 2.10
CA CYS A 476 12.09 8.97 2.59
C CYS A 476 12.36 7.58 3.15
N SER A 477 13.34 6.84 2.62
CA SER A 477 13.74 5.53 3.16
C SER A 477 14.20 5.61 4.61
N VAL A 478 14.87 6.70 5.01
CA VAL A 478 15.28 6.91 6.41
C VAL A 478 14.06 7.02 7.32
N GLY A 479 13.05 7.82 6.95
CA GLY A 479 11.83 8.00 7.74
C GLY A 479 10.97 6.75 7.82
N VAL A 480 10.85 6.00 6.72
CA VAL A 480 10.10 4.73 6.71
C VAL A 480 10.82 3.69 7.56
N SER A 481 12.15 3.56 7.43
CA SER A 481 12.97 2.66 8.25
C SER A 481 12.88 3.00 9.74
N TYR A 482 12.94 4.29 10.09
CA TYR A 482 12.77 4.75 11.45
C TYR A 482 11.39 4.39 12.02
N SER A 483 10.33 4.59 11.25
CA SER A 483 8.95 4.25 11.64
C SER A 483 8.79 2.75 11.85
N PHE A 484 9.39 1.93 10.99
CA PHE A 484 9.44 0.49 11.12
C PHE A 484 10.10 0.04 12.43
N LEU A 485 11.28 0.57 12.74
CA LEU A 485 11.98 0.25 13.97
C LEU A 485 11.21 0.70 15.22
N ARG A 486 10.56 1.87 15.17
CA ARG A 486 9.71 2.34 16.26
C ARG A 486 8.50 1.45 16.51
N LEU A 487 7.84 0.98 15.46
CA LEU A 487 6.71 0.04 15.58
C LEU A 487 7.15 -1.28 16.21
N TYR A 488 8.33 -1.79 15.81
CA TYR A 488 8.91 -2.97 16.45
C TYR A 488 9.25 -2.76 17.91
N ALA A 489 9.90 -1.65 18.24
CA ALA A 489 10.20 -1.31 19.64
C ALA A 489 8.93 -1.17 20.49
N SER A 490 7.85 -0.65 19.90
CA SER A 490 6.54 -0.57 20.57
C SER A 490 5.94 -1.97 20.80
N LEU A 491 6.04 -2.88 19.82
CA LEU A 491 5.58 -4.26 19.94
C LEU A 491 6.31 -5.00 21.09
N LEU A 492 7.64 -4.94 21.12
CA LEU A 492 8.46 -5.63 22.12
C LEU A 492 8.15 -5.12 23.53
N ARG A 493 8.06 -3.80 23.72
CA ARG A 493 7.68 -3.21 25.01
C ARG A 493 6.29 -3.62 25.50
N GLN A 494 5.35 -3.86 24.61
CA GLN A 494 4.01 -4.35 24.97
C GLN A 494 4.03 -5.83 25.36
N ASP A 495 4.95 -6.62 24.81
CA ASP A 495 5.10 -8.03 25.15
C ASP A 495 5.74 -8.22 26.54
N GLU A 496 6.57 -7.27 26.99
CA GLU A 496 7.22 -7.29 28.31
C GLU A 496 6.29 -6.90 29.46
N LYS A 497 5.23 -6.11 29.20
CA LYS A 497 4.31 -5.69 30.28
C LYS A 497 3.44 -6.87 30.72
N PRO A 498 3.54 -7.33 32.01
CA PRO A 498 2.62 -8.30 32.54
C PRO A 498 1.20 -7.73 32.52
N LYS A 499 0.19 -8.60 32.35
CA LYS A 499 -1.22 -8.22 32.53
C LYS A 499 -1.32 -7.55 33.91
N GLN A 500 -1.61 -6.25 33.96
CA GLN A 500 -2.23 -5.69 35.17
C GLN A 500 -3.61 -6.36 35.25
N LEU A 501 -3.73 -7.23 36.26
CA LEU A 501 -4.95 -7.93 36.67
C LEU A 501 -6.04 -6.94 37.07
#